data_a47365f4472f246c1ac727f19728ec2a
#
_entry.id   a47365f4472f246c1ac727f19728ec2a
#
_cell.length_a   1.000
_cell.length_b   1.000
_cell.length_c   1.000
_cell.angle_alpha   90.00
_cell.angle_beta   90.00
_cell.angle_gamma   90.00
#
_symmetry.space_group_name_H-M   'P 1'
#
loop_
_entity.id
_entity.type
_entity.pdbx_description
1 polymer ?
#
loop_
_entity_poly.entity_id
_entity_poly.type
_entity_poly.pdbx_seq_one_letter_code
_entity_poly.pdbx_strand_id
1 'polypeptide(L)'
;AVQPYVDELAYCASKAGILSLAKGLSKAYGCDNVLVNTVSPAFIATPMTDAMMRKRAEEKGTTFDEAISSFLNEERPGMVLKRRGKPEEVAAAVAFLVSERASFINGAGIRVDSGSVFTIAG
;
A
#
# COMPACT_ATOMS: atom_id res chain seq x y z
N ALA A 1 -2.34 1.51 7.65
CA ALA A 1 -3.48 1.68 8.55
C ALA A 1 -3.62 0.51 9.54
N VAL A 2 -3.32 -0.72 9.13
CA VAL A 2 -3.33 -1.88 10.04
C VAL A 2 -2.06 -1.95 10.91
N GLN A 3 -1.06 -1.14 10.60
CA GLN A 3 0.21 -1.06 11.32
C GLN A 3 0.61 0.42 11.42
N PRO A 4 0.12 1.13 12.45
CA PRO A 4 0.34 2.57 12.56
C PRO A 4 1.78 2.93 12.94
N TYR A 5 2.21 4.10 12.51
CA TYR A 5 3.49 4.70 12.87
C TYR A 5 3.25 5.85 13.85
N VAL A 6 4.06 5.93 14.89
CA VAL A 6 3.87 6.88 15.98
C VAL A 6 3.98 8.34 15.53
N ASP A 7 4.88 8.62 14.62
CA ASP A 7 5.13 9.95 14.07
C ASP A 7 4.13 10.39 12.97
N GLU A 8 3.23 9.51 12.59
CA GLU A 8 2.22 9.75 11.54
C GLU A 8 0.80 9.41 12.01
N LEU A 9 0.46 9.70 13.26
CA LEU A 9 -0.80 9.27 13.87
C LEU A 9 -2.03 9.78 13.12
N ALA A 10 -2.06 11.06 12.74
CA ALA A 10 -3.21 11.63 12.02
C ALA A 10 -3.39 10.98 10.64
N TYR A 11 -2.29 10.77 9.92
CA TYR A 11 -2.31 10.06 8.63
C TYR A 11 -2.81 8.63 8.80
N CYS A 12 -2.29 7.90 9.77
CA CYS A 12 -2.70 6.52 10.05
C CYS A 12 -4.17 6.44 10.43
N ALA A 13 -4.66 7.38 11.26
CA ALA A 13 -6.07 7.44 11.64
C ALA A 13 -6.97 7.67 10.43
N SER A 14 -6.61 8.60 9.53
CA SER A 14 -7.38 8.88 8.32
C SER A 14 -7.43 7.66 7.38
N LYS A 15 -6.31 6.97 7.21
CA LYS A 15 -6.24 5.76 6.37
C LYS A 15 -7.01 4.58 6.99
N ALA A 16 -6.97 4.42 8.31
CA ALA A 16 -7.79 3.43 9.00
C ALA A 16 -9.29 3.75 8.84
N GLY A 17 -9.66 5.02 8.88
CA GLY A 17 -11.01 5.50 8.62
C GLY A 17 -11.51 5.12 7.23
N ILE A 18 -10.66 5.25 6.21
CA ILE A 18 -10.98 4.84 4.83
C ILE A 18 -11.27 3.32 4.77
N LEU A 19 -10.46 2.50 5.42
CA LEU A 19 -10.68 1.05 5.46
C LEU A 19 -12.00 0.70 6.13
N SER A 20 -12.30 1.36 7.24
CA SER A 20 -13.57 1.17 7.96
C SER A 20 -14.76 1.62 7.10
N LEU A 21 -14.67 2.77 6.45
CA LEU A 21 -15.70 3.28 5.55
C LEU A 21 -15.94 2.31 4.39
N ALA A 22 -14.88 1.84 3.74
CA ALA A 22 -14.99 0.90 2.63
C ALA A 22 -15.71 -0.39 3.06
N LYS A 23 -15.38 -0.91 4.25
CA LYS A 23 -16.06 -2.09 4.79
C LYS A 23 -17.54 -1.81 5.03
N GLY A 24 -17.87 -0.67 5.61
CA GLY A 24 -19.26 -0.24 5.82
C GLY A 24 -20.03 -0.13 4.51
N LEU A 25 -19.44 0.53 3.50
CA LEU A 25 -20.06 0.65 2.19
C LEU A 25 -20.30 -0.70 1.51
N SER A 26 -19.35 -1.64 1.65
CA SER A 26 -19.51 -2.98 1.10
C SER A 26 -20.72 -3.71 1.67
N LYS A 27 -21.02 -3.47 2.94
CA LYS A 27 -22.20 -4.04 3.60
C LYS A 27 -23.49 -3.32 3.22
N ALA A 28 -23.42 -1.98 3.13
CA ALA A 28 -24.60 -1.18 2.85
C ALA A 28 -25.14 -1.36 1.43
N TYR A 29 -24.26 -1.52 0.45
CA TYR A 29 -24.61 -1.53 -0.97
C TYR A 29 -24.38 -2.86 -1.69
N GLY A 30 -23.91 -3.88 -0.99
CA GLY A 30 -23.69 -5.20 -1.57
C GLY A 30 -24.99 -5.83 -2.13
N CYS A 31 -26.11 -5.58 -1.49
CA CYS A 31 -27.42 -6.06 -1.96
C CYS A 31 -27.83 -5.42 -3.31
N ASP A 32 -27.27 -4.26 -3.65
CA ASP A 32 -27.48 -3.60 -4.93
C ASP A 32 -26.42 -4.01 -5.96
N ASN A 33 -25.62 -5.02 -5.66
CA ASN A 33 -24.50 -5.50 -6.47
C ASN A 33 -23.40 -4.44 -6.69
N VAL A 34 -23.23 -3.55 -5.72
CA VAL A 34 -22.12 -2.60 -5.68
C VAL A 34 -21.05 -3.16 -4.76
N LEU A 35 -19.92 -3.54 -5.35
CA LEU A 35 -18.80 -4.15 -4.63
C LEU A 35 -17.77 -3.08 -4.27
N VAL A 36 -17.33 -3.08 -3.01
CA VAL A 36 -16.38 -2.10 -2.49
C VAL A 36 -15.21 -2.83 -1.86
N ASN A 37 -14.05 -2.67 -2.46
CA ASN A 37 -12.80 -3.28 -2.00
C ASN A 37 -11.72 -2.22 -1.86
N THR A 38 -10.65 -2.53 -1.16
CA THR A 38 -9.52 -1.63 -0.98
C THR A 38 -8.23 -2.26 -1.51
N VAL A 39 -7.34 -1.42 -2.04
CA VAL A 39 -5.99 -1.81 -2.42
C VAL A 39 -5.02 -0.97 -1.59
N SER A 40 -4.09 -1.64 -0.94
CA SER A 40 -3.11 -1.00 -0.06
C SER A 40 -1.70 -1.25 -0.58
N PRO A 41 -1.14 -0.31 -1.36
CA PRO A 41 0.24 -0.41 -1.81
C PRO A 41 1.21 -0.02 -0.70
N ALA A 42 2.43 -0.52 -0.77
CA ALA A 42 3.52 -0.09 0.09
C ALA A 42 4.38 0.96 -0.63
N PHE A 43 5.70 0.84 -0.57
CA PHE A 43 6.62 1.81 -1.15
C PHE A 43 6.75 1.58 -2.65
N ILE A 44 6.11 2.44 -3.43
CA ILE A 44 5.99 2.31 -4.89
C ILE A 44 6.86 3.35 -5.59
N ALA A 45 7.44 2.97 -6.73
CA ALA A 45 8.23 3.88 -7.57
C ALA A 45 7.32 4.91 -8.24
N THR A 46 7.29 6.10 -7.67
CA THR A 46 6.49 7.25 -8.13
C THR A 46 7.36 8.50 -8.14
N PRO A 47 6.93 9.59 -8.80
CA PRO A 47 7.68 10.86 -8.72
C PRO A 47 7.93 11.33 -7.29
N MET A 48 6.96 11.11 -6.39
CA MET A 48 7.11 11.49 -4.98
C MET A 48 8.19 10.66 -4.28
N THR A 49 8.19 9.34 -4.44
CA THR A 49 9.21 8.50 -3.81
C THR A 49 10.56 8.61 -4.49
N ASP A 50 10.61 8.93 -5.78
CA ASP A 50 11.85 9.28 -6.48
C ASP A 50 12.49 10.53 -5.85
N ALA A 51 11.70 11.58 -5.60
CA ALA A 51 12.17 12.79 -4.95
C ALA A 51 12.68 12.51 -3.54
N MET A 52 11.98 11.68 -2.77
CA MET A 52 12.42 11.24 -1.44
C MET A 52 13.77 10.55 -1.49
N MET A 53 13.96 9.66 -2.45
CA MET A 53 15.21 8.89 -2.56
C MET A 53 16.37 9.73 -3.08
N ARG A 54 16.11 10.71 -3.96
CA ARG A 54 17.13 11.69 -4.38
C ARG A 54 17.60 12.52 -3.20
N LYS A 55 16.67 13.01 -2.39
CA LYS A 55 16.98 13.78 -1.18
C LYS A 55 17.81 12.95 -0.20
N ARG A 56 17.42 11.70 0.04
CA ARG A 56 18.17 10.79 0.92
C ARG A 56 19.58 10.55 0.38
N ALA A 57 19.73 10.36 -0.92
CA ALA A 57 21.02 10.18 -1.56
C ALA A 57 21.93 11.39 -1.34
N GLU A 58 21.42 12.60 -1.52
CA GLU A 58 22.15 13.85 -1.27
C GLU A 58 22.56 13.98 0.20
N GLU A 59 21.65 13.76 1.13
CA GLU A 59 21.91 13.87 2.56
C GLU A 59 22.94 12.86 3.06
N LYS A 60 22.99 11.67 2.49
CA LYS A 60 23.89 10.58 2.91
C LYS A 60 25.14 10.46 2.03
N GLY A 61 25.23 11.23 0.96
CA GLY A 61 26.37 11.15 0.05
C GLY A 61 26.45 9.81 -0.69
N THR A 62 25.31 9.21 -1.03
CA THR A 62 25.21 7.92 -1.72
C THR A 62 24.59 8.08 -3.10
N THR A 63 24.57 6.98 -3.88
CA THR A 63 23.84 6.94 -5.13
C THR A 63 22.33 6.81 -4.88
N PHE A 64 21.53 7.04 -5.91
CA PHE A 64 20.08 6.85 -5.86
C PHE A 64 19.72 5.41 -5.49
N ASP A 65 20.35 4.43 -6.12
CA ASP A 65 20.09 3.02 -5.85
C ASP A 65 20.52 2.60 -4.43
N GLU A 66 21.64 3.12 -3.96
CA GLU A 66 22.09 2.89 -2.58
C GLU A 66 21.13 3.52 -1.57
N ALA A 67 20.56 4.69 -1.88
CA ALA A 67 19.55 5.34 -1.02
C ALA A 67 18.30 4.48 -0.93
N ILE A 68 17.83 3.90 -2.03
CA ILE A 68 16.69 2.98 -2.05
C ILE A 68 16.98 1.75 -1.19
N SER A 69 18.13 1.11 -1.42
CA SER A 69 18.51 -0.10 -0.66
C SER A 69 18.60 0.16 0.83
N SER A 70 19.24 1.25 1.24
CA SER A 70 19.36 1.59 2.67
C SER A 70 18.00 1.93 3.28
N PHE A 71 17.15 2.65 2.56
CA PHE A 71 15.80 2.97 3.03
C PHE A 71 14.97 1.72 3.25
N LEU A 72 14.98 0.80 2.29
CA LEU A 72 14.22 -0.45 2.41
C LEU A 72 14.71 -1.31 3.58
N ASN A 73 16.02 -1.40 3.78
CA ASN A 73 16.59 -2.20 4.87
C ASN A 73 16.35 -1.57 6.25
N GLU A 74 16.44 -0.26 6.37
CA GLU A 74 16.32 0.45 7.65
C GLU A 74 14.88 0.79 8.01
N GLU A 75 14.09 1.28 7.04
CA GLU A 75 12.77 1.84 7.28
C GLU A 75 11.62 0.91 6.86
N ARG A 76 11.88 -0.05 5.99
CA ARG A 76 10.88 -0.98 5.47
C ARG A 76 11.38 -2.43 5.45
N PRO A 77 11.86 -2.95 6.61
CA PRO A 77 12.46 -4.29 6.65
C PRO A 77 11.48 -5.41 6.28
N GLY A 78 10.18 -5.17 6.44
CA GLY A 78 9.14 -6.14 6.07
C GLY A 78 8.93 -6.30 4.57
N MET A 79 9.42 -5.37 3.75
CA MET A 79 9.36 -5.48 2.30
C MET A 79 10.46 -6.44 1.81
N VAL A 80 10.16 -7.72 1.82
CA VAL A 80 11.16 -8.78 1.64
C VAL A 80 11.68 -8.93 0.21
N LEU A 81 10.98 -8.39 -0.80
CA LEU A 81 11.46 -8.41 -2.19
C LEU A 81 12.60 -7.42 -2.45
N LYS A 82 12.87 -6.54 -1.49
CA LYS A 82 14.02 -5.62 -1.50
C LYS A 82 14.09 -4.71 -2.73
N ARG A 83 12.93 -4.25 -3.19
CA ARG A 83 12.77 -3.25 -4.24
C ARG A 83 11.49 -2.46 -4.00
N ARG A 84 11.37 -1.30 -4.63
CA ARG A 84 10.09 -0.61 -4.69
C ARG A 84 9.13 -1.37 -5.61
N GLY A 85 7.84 -1.33 -5.29
CA GLY A 85 6.82 -1.83 -6.21
C GLY A 85 6.69 -0.92 -7.44
N LYS A 86 6.16 -1.47 -8.52
CA LYS A 86 5.87 -0.71 -9.74
C LYS A 86 4.42 -0.27 -9.75
N PRO A 87 4.10 0.94 -10.26
CA PRO A 87 2.70 1.37 -10.41
C PRO A 87 1.84 0.34 -11.15
N GLU A 88 2.40 -0.33 -12.16
CA GLU A 88 1.72 -1.35 -12.94
C GLU A 88 1.33 -2.57 -12.10
N GLU A 89 2.11 -2.88 -11.07
CA GLU A 89 1.79 -4.00 -10.16
C GLU A 89 0.58 -3.67 -9.28
N VAL A 90 0.44 -2.42 -8.87
CA VAL A 90 -0.75 -1.94 -8.16
C VAL A 90 -1.95 -1.88 -9.10
N ALA A 91 -1.76 -1.35 -10.30
CA ALA A 91 -2.80 -1.25 -11.31
C ALA A 91 -3.37 -2.61 -11.71
N ALA A 92 -2.54 -3.66 -11.77
CA ALA A 92 -2.97 -5.01 -12.06
C ALA A 92 -3.96 -5.53 -11.00
N ALA A 93 -3.72 -5.27 -9.73
CA ALA A 93 -4.64 -5.64 -8.65
C ALA A 93 -5.97 -4.89 -8.75
N VAL A 94 -5.92 -3.58 -9.04
CA VAL A 94 -7.14 -2.77 -9.25
C VAL A 94 -7.91 -3.28 -10.45
N ALA A 95 -7.25 -3.52 -11.58
CA ALA A 95 -7.90 -4.02 -12.80
C ALA A 95 -8.61 -5.35 -12.56
N PHE A 96 -8.00 -6.26 -11.81
CA PHE A 96 -8.65 -7.52 -11.43
C PHE A 96 -9.90 -7.27 -10.58
N LEU A 97 -9.80 -6.43 -9.55
CA LEU A 97 -10.91 -6.20 -8.62
C LEU A 97 -12.11 -5.52 -9.27
N VAL A 98 -11.93 -4.71 -10.30
CA VAL A 98 -13.03 -4.06 -11.04
C VAL A 98 -13.51 -4.88 -12.22
N SER A 99 -12.96 -6.06 -12.45
CA SER A 99 -13.36 -6.95 -13.51
C SER A 99 -14.48 -7.91 -13.08
N GLU A 100 -15.15 -8.52 -14.04
CA GLU A 100 -16.16 -9.54 -13.76
C GLU A 100 -15.59 -10.77 -13.04
N ARG A 101 -14.28 -11.03 -13.18
CA ARG A 101 -13.62 -12.14 -12.51
C ARG A 101 -13.60 -11.99 -10.98
N ALA A 102 -13.77 -10.77 -10.47
CA ALA A 102 -13.84 -10.48 -9.05
C ALA A 102 -15.28 -10.28 -8.55
N SER A 103 -16.27 -10.80 -9.26
CA SER A 103 -17.69 -10.55 -8.99
C SER A 103 -18.20 -11.08 -7.64
N PHE A 104 -17.43 -11.92 -6.97
CA PHE A 104 -17.77 -12.43 -5.62
C PHE A 104 -16.86 -11.87 -4.53
N ILE A 105 -16.01 -10.89 -4.85
CA ILE A 105 -15.11 -10.24 -3.89
C ILE A 105 -15.72 -8.92 -3.48
N ASN A 106 -16.05 -8.79 -2.19
CA ASN A 106 -16.67 -7.60 -1.62
C ASN A 106 -16.19 -7.37 -0.19
N GLY A 107 -15.81 -6.17 0.13
CA GLY A 107 -15.31 -5.81 1.46
C GLY A 107 -13.93 -6.38 1.76
N ALA A 108 -13.18 -6.76 0.75
CA ALA A 108 -11.83 -7.28 0.89
C ALA A 108 -10.79 -6.17 0.81
N GLY A 109 -9.63 -6.42 1.43
CA GLY A 109 -8.46 -5.57 1.30
C GLY A 109 -7.32 -6.36 0.65
N ILE A 110 -6.80 -5.85 -0.44
CA ILE A 110 -5.66 -6.46 -1.15
C ILE A 110 -4.42 -5.63 -0.89
N ARG A 111 -3.40 -6.24 -0.31
CA ARG A 111 -2.11 -5.59 -0.11
C ARG A 111 -1.17 -5.89 -1.28
N VAL A 112 -0.54 -4.83 -1.80
CA VAL A 112 0.49 -4.91 -2.84
C VAL A 112 1.76 -4.32 -2.23
N ASP A 113 2.42 -5.09 -1.38
CA ASP A 113 3.32 -4.55 -0.35
C ASP A 113 4.56 -5.40 -0.07
N SER A 114 4.87 -6.39 -0.89
CA SER A 114 6.06 -7.24 -0.68
C SER A 114 6.07 -7.93 0.70
N GLY A 115 4.89 -8.13 1.32
CA GLY A 115 4.80 -8.76 2.65
C GLY A 115 5.11 -7.82 3.81
N SER A 116 5.01 -6.50 3.63
CA SER A 116 5.45 -5.53 4.63
C SER A 116 4.70 -5.55 5.96
N VAL A 117 3.48 -6.09 5.99
CA VAL A 117 2.67 -6.18 7.21
C VAL A 117 2.92 -7.52 7.90
N PHE A 118 3.27 -7.46 9.19
CA PHE A 118 3.68 -8.65 9.96
C PHE A 118 2.54 -9.47 10.55
N THR A 119 1.29 -9.06 10.35
CA THR A 119 0.16 -9.82 10.89
C THR A 119 -0.46 -10.72 9.85
N ILE A 120 -1.07 -11.83 10.29
CA ILE A 120 -1.85 -12.72 9.44
C ILE A 120 -3.28 -12.23 9.26
N ALA A 121 -3.72 -11.24 10.02
CA ALA A 121 -5.02 -10.61 9.86
C ALA A 121 -5.03 -9.78 8.59
N GLY A 122 -5.94 -10.09 7.70
CA GLY A 122 -6.00 -9.64 6.33
C GLY A 122 -6.27 -8.23 6.03
#